data_dd1f96669e704c02ade76b2ad6a54989
#
_entry.id   dd1f96669e704c02ade76b2ad6a54989
#
_cell.length_a   1.000
_cell.length_b   1.000
_cell.length_c   1.000
_cell.angle_alpha   90.00
_cell.angle_beta   90.00
_cell.angle_gamma   90.00
#
_symmetry.space_group_name_H-M   'P 1'
#
loop_
_entity.id
_entity.type
_entity.pdbx_description
1 polymer ?
#
loop_
_entity_poly.entity_id
_entity_poly.type
_entity_poly.pdbx_seq_one_letter_code
_entity_poly.pdbx_strand_id
1 'polypeptide(L)'
;MIEPIDTRNSAAGAASDISSDASDERCRHQDRVLLLLDVQASMLASPPIGVPSSNAVRENLSHILTHARSATPPPLIVHVRNNGNVGDPDQTNTEGWQLIFPPLPSEIVIDKKKNNAFAGTGLGDVVPATAEIVVAGFQTDYSVRATCSAALGRGNEVSLIKEAHATCDRIEVLHGGGVTTADKIEAEIEDELEEAGVHLLEMKDLPRLFVDK
;
A
#
# COMPACT_ATOMS: atom_id res chain seq x y z
N MET A 1 73.07 -2.71 36.39
CA MET A 1 72.09 -3.76 36.55
C MET A 1 70.84 -3.12 37.14
N ILE A 2 69.92 -2.71 36.31
CA ILE A 2 68.60 -2.25 36.73
C ILE A 2 67.64 -2.79 35.66
N GLU A 3 66.71 -3.67 36.04
CA GLU A 3 65.72 -4.27 35.17
C GLU A 3 64.62 -3.28 34.82
N PRO A 4 63.97 -3.40 33.65
CA PRO A 4 62.83 -2.55 33.26
C PRO A 4 61.48 -3.11 33.76
N ILE A 5 60.64 -2.21 34.25
CA ILE A 5 59.30 -2.44 34.74
C ILE A 5 58.32 -2.61 33.54
N ASP A 6 57.64 -3.75 33.51
CA ASP A 6 56.56 -4.08 32.59
C ASP A 6 55.24 -3.41 33.08
N THR A 7 54.70 -2.47 32.32
CA THR A 7 53.37 -1.93 32.51
C THR A 7 52.45 -2.28 31.36
N ARG A 8 51.90 -3.50 31.36
CA ARG A 8 50.72 -3.82 30.59
C ARG A 8 49.51 -3.26 31.28
N ASN A 9 48.88 -2.26 30.69
CA ASN A 9 47.54 -1.87 31.11
C ASN A 9 46.57 -2.18 29.94
N SER A 10 45.72 -3.17 30.24
CA SER A 10 44.65 -3.61 29.37
C SER A 10 43.48 -2.63 29.52
N ALA A 11 43.09 -2.02 28.43
CA ALA A 11 41.79 -1.38 28.29
C ALA A 11 41.16 -1.85 26.98
N ALA A 12 40.59 -3.05 27.02
CA ALA A 12 39.64 -3.50 26.00
C ALA A 12 38.29 -3.67 26.71
N GLY A 13 37.31 -2.93 26.31
CA GLY A 13 35.96 -3.12 26.81
C GLY A 13 35.07 -1.92 26.53
N ALA A 14 34.10 -2.14 25.70
CA ALA A 14 32.91 -1.31 25.42
C ALA A 14 32.91 -0.53 24.12
N ALA A 15 32.78 -1.25 23.00
CA ALA A 15 32.24 -0.71 21.76
C ALA A 15 31.59 -1.84 20.92
N SER A 16 30.50 -2.41 21.42
CA SER A 16 29.66 -3.32 20.61
C SER A 16 28.33 -3.54 21.30
N ASP A 17 27.36 -2.64 21.14
CA ASP A 17 25.94 -2.97 21.42
C ASP A 17 24.94 -1.93 20.87
N ILE A 18 25.36 -0.97 20.04
CA ILE A 18 24.41 0.04 19.50
C ILE A 18 24.02 -0.25 18.05
N SER A 19 24.67 -1.18 17.36
CA SER A 19 24.40 -1.43 15.93
C SER A 19 23.34 -2.49 15.66
N SER A 20 23.00 -3.35 16.62
CA SER A 20 22.01 -4.43 16.43
C SER A 20 20.57 -3.93 16.54
N ASP A 21 20.31 -2.95 17.41
CA ASP A 21 18.96 -2.45 17.64
C ASP A 21 18.41 -1.65 16.44
N ALA A 22 19.20 -0.80 15.83
CA ALA A 22 18.79 0.02 14.67
C ALA A 22 18.62 -0.78 13.37
N SER A 23 19.25 -1.94 13.24
CA SER A 23 19.05 -2.86 12.11
C SER A 23 17.80 -3.72 12.33
N ASP A 24 17.52 -4.10 13.55
CA ASP A 24 16.36 -4.89 13.92
C ASP A 24 15.06 -4.05 13.90
N GLU A 25 15.13 -2.77 14.29
CA GLU A 25 14.01 -1.83 14.12
C GLU A 25 13.73 -1.54 12.63
N ARG A 26 14.75 -1.39 11.79
CA ARG A 26 14.55 -1.21 10.34
C ARG A 26 13.97 -2.45 9.67
N CYS A 27 14.31 -3.64 10.12
CA CYS A 27 13.73 -4.88 9.62
C CYS A 27 12.24 -4.98 9.97
N ARG A 28 11.87 -4.65 11.21
CA ARG A 28 10.47 -4.66 11.67
C ARG A 28 9.57 -3.63 10.96
N HIS A 29 10.09 -2.49 10.53
CA HIS A 29 9.35 -1.50 9.74
C HIS A 29 8.98 -1.98 8.33
N GLN A 30 9.72 -2.94 7.78
CA GLN A 30 9.46 -3.51 6.46
C GLN A 30 8.51 -4.70 6.49
N ASP A 31 8.17 -5.22 7.69
CA ASP A 31 7.29 -6.38 7.83
C ASP A 31 5.81 -6.03 7.65
N ARG A 32 5.43 -4.75 7.77
CA ARG A 32 4.07 -4.25 7.52
C ARG A 32 4.08 -3.11 6.52
N VAL A 33 3.22 -3.21 5.52
CA VAL A 33 3.14 -2.27 4.41
C VAL A 33 1.70 -1.81 4.23
N LEU A 34 1.48 -0.50 4.20
CA LEU A 34 0.26 0.09 3.68
C LEU A 34 0.48 0.45 2.21
N LEU A 35 -0.21 -0.22 1.31
CA LEU A 35 -0.12 -0.02 -0.13
C LEU A 35 -1.36 0.73 -0.63
N LEU A 36 -1.17 1.99 -1.00
CA LEU A 36 -2.22 2.86 -1.53
C LEU A 36 -2.15 2.86 -3.06
N LEU A 37 -3.12 2.23 -3.71
CA LEU A 37 -3.15 2.04 -5.17
C LEU A 37 -3.96 3.14 -5.84
N ASP A 38 -3.34 3.91 -6.73
CA ASP A 38 -3.96 4.86 -7.62
C ASP A 38 -4.89 5.88 -6.93
N VAL A 39 -4.51 6.33 -5.70
CA VAL A 39 -5.26 7.31 -4.90
C VAL A 39 -5.02 8.70 -5.46
N GLN A 40 -5.48 8.88 -6.70
CA GLN A 40 -5.26 10.06 -7.55
C GLN A 40 -6.52 10.93 -7.66
N ALA A 41 -6.33 12.19 -8.04
CA ALA A 41 -7.41 13.16 -8.13
C ALA A 41 -8.51 12.76 -9.13
N SER A 42 -8.15 12.07 -10.22
CA SER A 42 -9.11 11.54 -11.19
C SER A 42 -10.07 10.51 -10.58
N MET A 43 -9.57 9.59 -9.76
CA MET A 43 -10.38 8.54 -9.13
C MET A 43 -11.34 9.10 -8.07
N LEU A 44 -10.91 10.13 -7.36
CA LEU A 44 -11.65 10.79 -6.28
C LEU A 44 -12.36 12.07 -6.72
N ALA A 45 -12.42 12.34 -8.01
CA ALA A 45 -13.26 13.40 -8.56
C ALA A 45 -14.75 13.09 -8.37
N SER A 46 -15.59 14.11 -8.48
CA SER A 46 -17.04 13.89 -8.47
C SER A 46 -17.47 13.04 -9.67
N PRO A 47 -18.46 12.12 -9.50
CA PRO A 47 -19.02 11.40 -10.63
C PRO A 47 -19.55 12.35 -11.72
N PRO A 48 -19.46 11.98 -12.99
CA PRO A 48 -19.10 10.66 -13.55
C PRO A 48 -17.59 10.47 -13.82
N ILE A 49 -16.72 11.40 -13.45
CA ILE A 49 -15.27 11.31 -13.71
C ILE A 49 -14.62 10.33 -12.74
N GLY A 50 -14.87 10.49 -11.44
CA GLY A 50 -14.40 9.60 -10.39
C GLY A 50 -15.39 8.47 -10.10
N VAL A 51 -15.02 7.62 -9.15
CA VAL A 51 -15.86 6.50 -8.70
C VAL A 51 -17.16 6.99 -8.03
N PRO A 52 -18.26 6.23 -8.10
CA PRO A 52 -19.55 6.62 -7.49
C PRO A 52 -19.44 6.92 -5.98
N SER A 53 -18.64 6.14 -5.25
CA SER A 53 -18.43 6.26 -3.80
C SER A 53 -17.28 7.22 -3.40
N SER A 54 -16.81 8.10 -4.29
CA SER A 54 -15.58 8.90 -4.14
C SER A 54 -15.45 9.63 -2.79
N ASN A 55 -16.55 10.20 -2.25
CA ASN A 55 -16.50 10.92 -0.98
C ASN A 55 -16.27 9.98 0.22
N ALA A 56 -17.04 8.90 0.30
CA ALA A 56 -16.93 7.93 1.41
C ALA A 56 -15.54 7.26 1.41
N VAL A 57 -15.06 6.83 0.24
CA VAL A 57 -13.75 6.20 0.13
C VAL A 57 -12.61 7.20 0.43
N ARG A 58 -12.76 8.47 0.03
CA ARG A 58 -11.80 9.52 0.40
C ARG A 58 -11.67 9.67 1.92
N GLU A 59 -12.80 9.71 2.63
CA GLU A 59 -12.80 9.82 4.10
C GLU A 59 -12.13 8.61 4.74
N ASN A 60 -12.48 7.40 4.31
CA ASN A 60 -11.90 6.16 4.82
C ASN A 60 -10.38 6.09 4.55
N LEU A 61 -9.93 6.43 3.34
CA LEU A 61 -8.50 6.50 3.01
C LEU A 61 -7.76 7.52 3.88
N SER A 62 -8.38 8.68 4.17
CA SER A 62 -7.81 9.68 5.07
C SER A 62 -7.65 9.14 6.49
N HIS A 63 -8.64 8.40 7.01
CA HIS A 63 -8.59 7.79 8.33
C HIS A 63 -7.51 6.70 8.39
N ILE A 64 -7.43 5.82 7.39
CA ILE A 64 -6.42 4.77 7.30
C ILE A 64 -5.01 5.38 7.30
N LEU A 65 -4.78 6.37 6.43
CA LEU A 65 -3.47 7.02 6.31
C LEU A 65 -3.07 7.74 7.60
N THR A 66 -4.01 8.44 8.24
CA THR A 66 -3.78 9.10 9.53
C THR A 66 -3.43 8.07 10.61
N HIS A 67 -4.15 6.95 10.66
CA HIS A 67 -3.89 5.88 11.62
C HIS A 67 -2.52 5.25 11.40
N ALA A 68 -2.18 4.91 10.14
CA ALA A 68 -0.88 4.35 9.78
C ALA A 68 0.29 5.28 10.14
N ARG A 69 0.14 6.59 9.87
CA ARG A 69 1.15 7.61 10.21
C ARG A 69 1.35 7.81 11.71
N SER A 70 0.33 7.54 12.52
CA SER A 70 0.38 7.68 13.99
C SER A 70 0.78 6.41 14.71
N ALA A 71 0.87 5.29 14.04
CA ALA A 71 1.28 4.02 14.61
C ALA A 71 2.74 4.06 15.10
N THR A 72 3.06 3.24 16.10
CA THR A 72 4.41 3.16 16.65
C THR A 72 4.82 1.68 16.81
N PRO A 73 5.74 1.19 15.97
CA PRO A 73 6.34 1.85 14.80
C PRO A 73 5.31 2.00 13.64
N PRO A 74 5.43 3.02 12.78
CA PRO A 74 4.55 3.14 11.61
C PRO A 74 4.88 2.06 10.57
N PRO A 75 3.90 1.57 9.79
CA PRO A 75 4.17 0.68 8.66
C PRO A 75 4.94 1.42 7.56
N LEU A 76 5.56 0.68 6.64
CA LEU A 76 6.02 1.25 5.38
C LEU A 76 4.81 1.70 4.56
N ILE A 77 4.71 2.99 4.25
CA ILE A 77 3.63 3.53 3.42
C ILE A 77 4.14 3.73 2.00
N VAL A 78 3.47 3.07 1.05
CA VAL A 78 3.80 3.14 -0.38
C VAL A 78 2.60 3.66 -1.15
N HIS A 79 2.76 4.80 -1.81
CA HIS A 79 1.81 5.36 -2.76
C HIS A 79 2.15 4.86 -4.15
N VAL A 80 1.29 4.05 -4.73
CA VAL A 80 1.41 3.65 -6.12
C VAL A 80 0.54 4.57 -6.97
N ARG A 81 1.11 5.13 -8.03
CA ARG A 81 0.45 6.09 -8.91
C ARG A 81 0.43 5.57 -10.34
N ASN A 82 -0.74 5.52 -10.94
CA ASN A 82 -0.87 5.14 -12.35
C ASN A 82 -0.45 6.29 -13.27
N ASN A 83 0.36 5.97 -14.26
CA ASN A 83 0.74 6.89 -15.33
C ASN A 83 -0.15 6.64 -16.56
N GLY A 84 -1.32 7.29 -16.59
CA GLY A 84 -2.27 7.19 -17.70
C GLY A 84 -1.68 7.63 -19.04
N ASN A 85 -2.30 7.18 -20.12
CA ASN A 85 -1.93 7.57 -21.48
C ASN A 85 -2.41 8.98 -21.81
N VAL A 86 -2.01 9.47 -22.96
CA VAL A 86 -2.50 10.76 -23.48
C VAL A 86 -4.01 10.69 -23.67
N GLY A 87 -4.74 11.59 -23.02
CA GLY A 87 -6.20 11.67 -23.06
C GLY A 87 -6.91 10.93 -21.91
N ASP A 88 -6.20 10.13 -21.11
CA ASP A 88 -6.78 9.52 -19.92
C ASP A 88 -6.97 10.56 -18.80
N PRO A 89 -7.95 10.39 -17.90
CA PRO A 89 -8.16 11.32 -16.77
C PRO A 89 -6.96 11.45 -15.83
N ASP A 90 -6.14 10.41 -15.74
CA ASP A 90 -4.90 10.32 -14.96
C ASP A 90 -3.63 10.41 -15.84
N GLN A 91 -3.75 11.09 -17.01
CA GLN A 91 -2.60 11.35 -17.86
C GLN A 91 -1.47 12.00 -17.05
N THR A 92 -0.26 11.49 -17.22
CA THR A 92 0.95 11.97 -16.52
C THR A 92 1.09 13.50 -16.62
N ASN A 93 1.41 14.14 -15.48
CA ASN A 93 1.57 15.59 -15.33
C ASN A 93 0.27 16.43 -15.48
N THR A 94 -0.91 15.82 -15.43
CA THR A 94 -2.18 16.54 -15.30
C THR A 94 -2.61 16.66 -13.83
N GLU A 95 -3.65 17.44 -13.56
CA GLU A 95 -4.25 17.54 -12.23
C GLU A 95 -4.81 16.18 -11.78
N GLY A 96 -5.47 15.44 -12.67
CA GLY A 96 -6.04 14.13 -12.38
C GLY A 96 -5.00 13.05 -12.01
N TRP A 97 -3.75 13.22 -12.42
CA TRP A 97 -2.64 12.35 -12.07
C TRP A 97 -2.11 12.57 -10.64
N GLN A 98 -2.34 13.73 -10.05
CA GLN A 98 -1.80 14.05 -8.72
C GLN A 98 -2.37 13.13 -7.64
N LEU A 99 -1.52 12.76 -6.68
CA LEU A 99 -1.95 12.08 -5.47
C LEU A 99 -2.79 13.01 -4.60
N ILE A 100 -3.92 12.52 -4.11
CA ILE A 100 -4.82 13.32 -3.25
C ILE A 100 -4.20 13.59 -1.88
N PHE A 101 -3.48 12.62 -1.34
CA PHE A 101 -2.79 12.76 -0.06
C PHE A 101 -1.29 12.97 -0.34
N PRO A 102 -0.75 14.16 -0.04
CA PRO A 102 0.68 14.41 -0.23
C PRO A 102 1.52 13.41 0.58
N PRO A 103 2.46 12.71 -0.06
CA PRO A 103 3.36 11.80 0.65
C PRO A 103 4.28 12.57 1.61
N LEU A 104 4.57 11.96 2.77
CA LEU A 104 5.61 12.46 3.67
C LEU A 104 7.00 12.05 3.14
N PRO A 105 8.08 12.73 3.60
CA PRO A 105 9.45 12.39 3.15
C PRO A 105 9.89 10.95 3.45
N SER A 106 9.26 10.30 4.42
CA SER A 106 9.51 8.90 4.79
C SER A 106 8.68 7.90 3.97
N GLU A 107 7.73 8.36 3.17
CA GLU A 107 6.83 7.52 2.37
C GLU A 107 7.37 7.38 0.94
N ILE A 108 7.07 6.24 0.32
CA ILE A 108 7.58 5.92 -1.02
C ILE A 108 6.50 6.19 -2.06
N VAL A 109 6.88 6.77 -3.18
CA VAL A 109 6.02 6.92 -4.36
C VAL A 109 6.58 6.06 -5.49
N ILE A 110 5.72 5.22 -6.07
CA ILE A 110 6.05 4.35 -7.20
C ILE A 110 5.06 4.60 -8.33
N ASP A 111 5.58 4.91 -9.50
CA ASP A 111 4.80 5.06 -10.73
C ASP A 111 4.68 3.72 -11.46
N LYS A 112 3.48 3.40 -11.94
CA LYS A 112 3.20 2.20 -12.74
C LYS A 112 2.46 2.52 -14.04
N LYS A 113 2.44 1.55 -14.95
CA LYS A 113 1.66 1.56 -16.21
C LYS A 113 0.82 0.30 -16.42
N LYS A 114 0.86 -0.62 -15.46
CA LYS A 114 0.11 -1.89 -15.53
C LYS A 114 -0.76 -2.02 -14.31
N ASN A 115 -1.83 -2.80 -14.38
CA ASN A 115 -2.71 -3.05 -13.25
C ASN A 115 -1.96 -3.66 -12.05
N ASN A 116 -1.13 -4.68 -12.29
CA ASN A 116 -0.27 -5.24 -11.26
C ASN A 116 0.86 -4.26 -10.91
N ALA A 117 0.86 -3.72 -9.70
CA ALA A 117 1.83 -2.74 -9.23
C ALA A 117 3.26 -3.28 -9.11
N PHE A 118 3.46 -4.59 -9.02
CA PHE A 118 4.79 -5.21 -9.03
C PHE A 118 5.36 -5.35 -10.45
N ALA A 119 4.52 -5.23 -11.47
CA ALA A 119 4.93 -5.56 -12.84
C ALA A 119 5.65 -4.39 -13.54
N GLY A 120 6.97 -4.47 -13.60
CA GLY A 120 7.84 -3.49 -14.26
C GLY A 120 8.04 -2.21 -13.45
N THR A 121 7.96 -2.32 -12.12
CA THR A 121 8.25 -1.26 -11.16
C THR A 121 9.28 -1.72 -10.13
N GLY A 122 9.80 -0.80 -9.32
CA GLY A 122 10.65 -1.12 -8.16
C GLY A 122 9.88 -1.54 -6.90
N LEU A 123 8.56 -1.83 -6.96
CA LEU A 123 7.78 -2.17 -5.77
C LEU A 123 8.32 -3.43 -5.07
N GLY A 124 8.76 -4.43 -5.85
CA GLY A 124 9.32 -5.65 -5.31
C GLY A 124 10.67 -5.49 -4.60
N ASP A 125 11.38 -4.39 -4.85
CA ASP A 125 12.66 -4.08 -4.20
C ASP A 125 12.45 -3.44 -2.82
N VAL A 126 11.30 -2.79 -2.61
CA VAL A 126 10.97 -2.09 -1.35
C VAL A 126 9.99 -2.85 -0.47
N VAL A 127 9.22 -3.78 -1.04
CA VAL A 127 8.26 -4.63 -0.31
C VAL A 127 8.76 -6.08 -0.30
N PRO A 128 9.29 -6.58 0.84
CA PRO A 128 9.72 -7.97 0.97
C PRO A 128 8.57 -8.97 0.74
N ALA A 129 8.90 -10.17 0.26
CA ALA A 129 7.91 -11.24 0.08
C ALA A 129 7.34 -11.77 1.42
N THR A 130 8.00 -11.47 2.52
CA THR A 130 7.57 -11.82 3.90
C THR A 130 6.67 -10.76 4.55
N ALA A 131 6.50 -9.59 3.92
CA ALA A 131 5.72 -8.51 4.51
C ALA A 131 4.22 -8.79 4.50
N GLU A 132 3.53 -8.37 5.56
CA GLU A 132 2.07 -8.21 5.60
C GLU A 132 1.71 -6.93 4.82
N ILE A 133 0.86 -7.05 3.81
CA ILE A 133 0.45 -5.92 2.96
C ILE A 133 -1.01 -5.60 3.21
N VAL A 134 -1.30 -4.39 3.64
CA VAL A 134 -2.65 -3.83 3.69
C VAL A 134 -2.87 -3.02 2.44
N VAL A 135 -3.89 -3.37 1.65
CA VAL A 135 -4.21 -2.74 0.37
C VAL A 135 -5.45 -1.87 0.50
N ALA A 136 -5.38 -0.68 -0.10
CA ALA A 136 -6.52 0.22 -0.30
C ALA A 136 -6.32 1.01 -1.60
N GLY A 137 -7.38 1.53 -2.21
CA GLY A 137 -7.30 2.37 -3.41
C GLY A 137 -8.14 1.89 -4.60
N PHE A 138 -7.68 2.13 -5.84
CA PHE A 138 -8.47 2.04 -7.06
C PHE A 138 -7.74 1.30 -8.18
N GLN A 139 -8.43 0.76 -9.20
CA GLN A 139 -9.83 0.33 -9.18
C GLN A 139 -9.89 -1.13 -8.75
N THR A 140 -10.98 -1.50 -8.05
CA THR A 140 -11.14 -2.83 -7.44
C THR A 140 -10.87 -3.97 -8.41
N ASP A 141 -11.50 -3.96 -9.57
CA ASP A 141 -11.43 -5.00 -10.60
C ASP A 141 -10.20 -4.91 -11.51
N TYR A 142 -9.37 -3.88 -11.37
CA TYR A 142 -8.13 -3.67 -12.12
C TYR A 142 -6.89 -3.73 -11.21
N SER A 143 -6.45 -2.59 -10.70
CA SER A 143 -5.19 -2.50 -9.96
C SER A 143 -5.22 -3.22 -8.61
N VAL A 144 -6.33 -3.12 -7.87
CA VAL A 144 -6.48 -3.78 -6.57
C VAL A 144 -6.42 -5.29 -6.74
N ARG A 145 -7.32 -5.85 -7.57
CA ARG A 145 -7.37 -7.29 -7.87
C ARG A 145 -6.02 -7.83 -8.36
N ALA A 146 -5.44 -7.18 -9.37
CA ALA A 146 -4.19 -7.64 -9.98
C ALA A 146 -3.00 -7.56 -9.02
N THR A 147 -2.95 -6.55 -8.15
CA THR A 147 -1.85 -6.37 -7.20
C THR A 147 -1.99 -7.30 -6.00
N CYS A 148 -3.20 -7.50 -5.45
CA CYS A 148 -3.46 -8.49 -4.40
C CYS A 148 -3.07 -9.91 -4.85
N SER A 149 -3.53 -10.32 -6.04
CA SER A 149 -3.19 -11.64 -6.62
C SER A 149 -1.68 -11.80 -6.82
N ALA A 150 -0.99 -10.75 -7.28
CA ALA A 150 0.45 -10.78 -7.45
C ALA A 150 1.21 -10.84 -6.11
N ALA A 151 0.75 -10.13 -5.09
CA ALA A 151 1.31 -10.16 -3.74
C ALA A 151 1.18 -11.56 -3.11
N LEU A 152 0.00 -12.18 -3.19
CA LEU A 152 -0.20 -13.59 -2.76
C LEU A 152 0.74 -14.55 -3.49
N GLY A 153 0.87 -14.40 -4.82
CA GLY A 153 1.79 -15.21 -5.63
C GLY A 153 3.27 -15.02 -5.28
N ARG A 154 3.64 -13.93 -4.62
CA ARG A 154 4.98 -13.66 -4.07
C ARG A 154 5.20 -14.29 -2.70
N GLY A 155 4.14 -14.69 -2.01
CA GLY A 155 4.16 -15.23 -0.65
C GLY A 155 3.81 -14.21 0.42
N ASN A 156 3.37 -13.00 0.07
CA ASN A 156 2.92 -12.01 1.03
C ASN A 156 1.59 -12.42 1.69
N GLU A 157 1.41 -12.11 2.96
CA GLU A 157 0.11 -12.04 3.59
C GLU A 157 -0.58 -10.73 3.15
N VAL A 158 -1.81 -10.81 2.66
CA VAL A 158 -2.51 -9.68 2.05
C VAL A 158 -3.84 -9.45 2.74
N SER A 159 -4.07 -8.22 3.17
CA SER A 159 -5.36 -7.74 3.68
C SER A 159 -5.90 -6.63 2.77
N LEU A 160 -7.20 -6.64 2.51
CA LEU A 160 -7.91 -5.61 1.76
C LEU A 160 -8.98 -4.98 2.66
N ILE A 161 -9.02 -3.65 2.73
CA ILE A 161 -10.04 -2.94 3.53
C ILE A 161 -11.25 -2.65 2.64
N LYS A 162 -12.38 -3.29 2.94
CA LYS A 162 -13.61 -3.31 2.12
C LYS A 162 -14.12 -1.92 1.72
N GLU A 163 -14.22 -1.00 2.67
CA GLU A 163 -14.76 0.35 2.41
C GLU A 163 -13.70 1.35 1.94
N ALA A 164 -12.48 0.89 1.65
CA ALA A 164 -11.35 1.72 1.25
C ALA A 164 -10.81 1.44 -0.16
N HIS A 165 -11.57 0.68 -0.93
CA HIS A 165 -11.37 0.53 -2.37
C HIS A 165 -12.68 0.78 -3.10
N ALA A 166 -12.61 1.07 -4.39
CA ALA A 166 -13.80 1.25 -5.21
C ALA A 166 -13.50 1.10 -6.70
N THR A 167 -14.57 0.96 -7.49
CA THR A 167 -14.52 0.95 -8.94
C THR A 167 -15.65 1.78 -9.56
N CYS A 168 -15.79 1.75 -10.87
CA CYS A 168 -16.85 2.42 -11.62
C CYS A 168 -17.88 1.41 -12.13
N ASP A 169 -19.10 1.90 -12.38
CA ASP A 169 -20.12 1.13 -13.10
C ASP A 169 -19.57 0.68 -14.46
N ARG A 170 -19.91 -0.54 -14.85
CA ARG A 170 -19.53 -1.12 -16.14
C ARG A 170 -20.72 -1.25 -17.07
N ILE A 171 -20.58 -0.69 -18.28
CA ILE A 171 -21.57 -0.90 -19.34
C ILE A 171 -21.24 -2.20 -20.05
N GLU A 172 -22.18 -3.17 -20.01
CA GLU A 172 -22.03 -4.51 -20.57
C GLU A 172 -22.36 -4.51 -22.08
N VAL A 173 -21.54 -3.85 -22.88
CA VAL A 173 -21.77 -3.68 -24.35
C VAL A 173 -21.93 -5.02 -25.06
N LEU A 174 -21.21 -6.05 -24.65
CA LEU A 174 -21.23 -7.38 -25.29
C LEU A 174 -22.35 -8.29 -24.78
N HIS A 175 -23.03 -7.92 -23.70
CA HIS A 175 -24.03 -8.75 -23.03
C HIS A 175 -25.43 -8.10 -23.01
N GLY A 176 -25.78 -7.35 -24.05
CA GLY A 176 -27.11 -6.79 -24.22
C GLY A 176 -27.32 -5.38 -23.66
N GLY A 177 -26.24 -4.68 -23.30
CA GLY A 177 -26.29 -3.23 -22.97
C GLY A 177 -26.77 -2.94 -21.54
N GLY A 178 -26.67 -3.89 -20.59
CA GLY A 178 -26.94 -3.66 -19.17
C GLY A 178 -25.82 -2.86 -18.49
N VAL A 179 -26.06 -2.46 -17.25
CA VAL A 179 -25.06 -1.86 -16.37
C VAL A 179 -24.85 -2.79 -15.19
N THR A 180 -23.60 -3.18 -14.96
CA THR A 180 -23.17 -3.78 -13.69
C THR A 180 -22.67 -2.65 -12.81
N THR A 181 -23.32 -2.49 -11.65
CA THR A 181 -23.00 -1.39 -10.73
C THR A 181 -21.68 -1.61 -10.01
N ALA A 182 -21.03 -0.54 -9.60
CA ALA A 182 -19.73 -0.57 -8.93
C ALA A 182 -19.76 -1.45 -7.67
N ASP A 183 -20.78 -1.30 -6.83
CA ASP A 183 -20.96 -2.09 -5.61
C ASP A 183 -21.05 -3.59 -5.86
N LYS A 184 -21.70 -3.99 -6.95
CA LYS A 184 -21.78 -5.41 -7.35
C LYS A 184 -20.42 -5.93 -7.80
N ILE A 185 -19.68 -5.14 -8.59
CA ILE A 185 -18.33 -5.51 -9.04
C ILE A 185 -17.39 -5.61 -7.83
N GLU A 186 -17.47 -4.65 -6.90
CA GLU A 186 -16.68 -4.64 -5.67
C GLU A 186 -16.91 -5.93 -4.86
N ALA A 187 -18.18 -6.28 -4.62
CA ALA A 187 -18.53 -7.50 -3.88
C ALA A 187 -18.04 -8.78 -4.58
N GLU A 188 -18.20 -8.89 -5.92
CA GLU A 188 -17.73 -10.04 -6.69
C GLU A 188 -16.20 -10.20 -6.62
N ILE A 189 -15.45 -9.10 -6.63
CA ILE A 189 -13.98 -9.12 -6.54
C ILE A 189 -13.52 -9.38 -5.10
N GLU A 190 -14.22 -8.85 -4.09
CA GLU A 190 -13.96 -9.18 -2.68
C GLU A 190 -14.07 -10.69 -2.46
N ASP A 191 -15.18 -11.31 -2.90
CA ASP A 191 -15.40 -12.76 -2.78
C ASP A 191 -14.29 -13.56 -3.50
N GLU A 192 -13.90 -13.16 -4.72
CA GLU A 192 -12.81 -13.79 -5.47
C GLU A 192 -11.46 -13.69 -4.73
N LEU A 193 -11.16 -12.53 -4.17
CA LEU A 193 -9.91 -12.30 -3.45
C LEU A 193 -9.87 -13.05 -2.12
N GLU A 194 -10.99 -13.12 -1.40
CA GLU A 194 -11.11 -13.88 -0.16
C GLU A 194 -10.90 -15.38 -0.42
N GLU A 195 -11.54 -15.94 -1.47
CA GLU A 195 -11.31 -17.34 -1.90
C GLU A 195 -9.84 -17.60 -2.27
N ALA A 196 -9.14 -16.60 -2.82
CA ALA A 196 -7.72 -16.70 -3.16
C ALA A 196 -6.79 -16.58 -1.94
N GLY A 197 -7.29 -16.18 -0.76
CA GLY A 197 -6.53 -16.06 0.48
C GLY A 197 -6.22 -14.64 0.94
N VAL A 198 -6.88 -13.62 0.38
CA VAL A 198 -6.82 -12.25 0.91
C VAL A 198 -7.73 -12.15 2.14
N HIS A 199 -7.24 -11.51 3.19
CA HIS A 199 -8.03 -11.23 4.38
C HIS A 199 -8.85 -9.95 4.16
N LEU A 200 -10.18 -10.06 4.18
CA LEU A 200 -11.05 -8.90 4.11
C LEU A 200 -11.20 -8.26 5.50
N LEU A 201 -10.92 -6.97 5.59
CA LEU A 201 -11.02 -6.17 6.81
C LEU A 201 -12.09 -5.10 6.61
N GLU A 202 -12.74 -4.71 7.69
CA GLU A 202 -13.67 -3.58 7.72
C GLU A 202 -13.02 -2.37 8.40
N MET A 203 -13.54 -1.17 8.17
CA MET A 203 -13.04 0.05 8.82
C MET A 203 -13.08 -0.01 10.35
N LYS A 204 -13.97 -0.81 10.95
CA LYS A 204 -14.00 -1.06 12.41
C LYS A 204 -12.75 -1.77 12.93
N ASP A 205 -12.01 -2.49 12.07
CA ASP A 205 -10.80 -3.23 12.41
C ASP A 205 -9.54 -2.34 12.41
N LEU A 206 -9.65 -1.13 11.84
CA LEU A 206 -8.55 -0.16 11.72
C LEU A 206 -7.77 0.08 13.02
N PRO A 207 -8.39 0.19 14.24
CA PRO A 207 -7.65 0.41 15.47
C PRO A 207 -6.66 -0.68 15.85
N ARG A 208 -6.76 -1.87 15.24
CA ARG A 208 -5.89 -3.02 15.51
C ARG A 208 -4.89 -3.28 14.40
N LEU A 209 -5.00 -2.54 13.29
CA LEU A 209 -4.33 -2.89 12.04
C LEU A 209 -2.82 -2.67 12.06
N PHE A 210 -2.34 -1.66 12.76
CA PHE A 210 -0.91 -1.32 12.81
C PHE A 210 -0.34 -1.36 14.22
N VAL A 211 -0.96 -2.14 15.10
CA VAL A 211 -0.49 -2.32 16.49
C VAL A 211 0.35 -3.59 16.57
N ASP A 212 1.48 -3.54 17.30
CA ASP A 212 2.28 -4.72 17.56
C ASP A 212 1.49 -5.76 18.36
N LYS A 213 1.57 -7.02 17.91
CA LYS A 213 0.95 -8.17 18.60
C LYS A 213 1.81 -8.65 19.74
#